data_aeb38bdbfa9a80abf81096579474102e
#
_entry.id   aeb38bdbfa9a80abf81096579474102e
#
_cell.length_a   1.000
_cell.length_b   1.000
_cell.length_c   1.000
_cell.angle_alpha   90.00
_cell.angle_beta   90.00
_cell.angle_gamma   90.00
#
_symmetry.space_group_name_H-M   'P 1'
#
loop_
_entity.id
_entity.type
_entity.pdbx_description
1 polymer ?
#
loop_
_entity_poly.entity_id
_entity_poly.type
_entity_poly.pdbx_seq_one_letter_code
_entity_poly.pdbx_strand_id
1 'polypeptide(L)'
;MIFEMTQAVDHLAELTAVRDRDALDISLAGALRDLLRPLRVSIHRCVGDDSDRRWLTRAQLGRHDLVAAADPLWSDFRSLAPLAQFPDRLQALRLQDVVQSEGPSHRAVFPLTTDLEVVGVLEIDTEQPLDREAYQQVGSILRVFRNFQSLLDYSERDTLTGLLNRKTFDNAFNRLAGDVKASGAGLQPAAAPSGTEPGNAQRRTPVGLQPHFIVVIDIDHFKRVNDTYGHLIGDEVLLLLSRLMRSVLRYHDRLYRFGGEEFVALMRCRSDAEASIALQRLRACINAFAFPQVGSLTVSMGYTLVRPGDSPSQAFARADQAVYWAKHHGRDQLRSHAQLVTDGELTDEAISGDVELF
;
A
#
# COMPACT_ATOMS: atom_id res chain seq x y z
N MET A 1 -23.14 -11.01 -30.65
CA MET A 1 -22.79 -9.57 -30.88
C MET A 1 -23.58 -8.60 -30.00
N ILE A 2 -24.92 -8.48 -30.00
CA ILE A 2 -25.63 -7.55 -29.07
C ILE A 2 -25.51 -8.01 -27.60
N PHE A 3 -25.62 -9.29 -27.31
CA PHE A 3 -25.50 -9.84 -25.95
C PHE A 3 -24.06 -9.67 -25.37
N GLU A 4 -23.06 -9.88 -26.18
CA GLU A 4 -21.65 -9.69 -25.79
C GLU A 4 -21.29 -8.21 -25.57
N MET A 5 -21.87 -7.30 -26.38
CA MET A 5 -21.72 -5.85 -26.14
C MET A 5 -22.35 -5.42 -24.81
N THR A 6 -23.52 -5.95 -24.44
CA THR A 6 -24.17 -5.61 -23.18
C THR A 6 -23.33 -6.10 -22.01
N GLN A 7 -22.79 -7.30 -22.07
CA GLN A 7 -21.95 -7.87 -21.04
C GLN A 7 -20.64 -7.09 -20.86
N ALA A 8 -20.00 -6.64 -21.95
CA ALA A 8 -18.80 -5.80 -21.89
C ALA A 8 -19.06 -4.42 -21.24
N VAL A 9 -20.22 -3.82 -21.53
CA VAL A 9 -20.64 -2.54 -20.90
C VAL A 9 -20.92 -2.73 -19.41
N ASP A 10 -21.57 -3.82 -19.01
CA ASP A 10 -21.81 -4.12 -17.59
C ASP A 10 -20.50 -4.31 -16.83
N HIS A 11 -19.52 -5.04 -17.38
CA HIS A 11 -18.21 -5.18 -16.77
C HIS A 11 -17.43 -3.86 -16.69
N LEU A 12 -17.55 -2.98 -17.69
CA LEU A 12 -16.96 -1.64 -17.62
C LEU A 12 -17.63 -0.78 -16.54
N ALA A 13 -18.94 -0.88 -16.37
CA ALA A 13 -19.66 -0.20 -15.30
C ALA A 13 -19.23 -0.71 -13.92
N GLU A 14 -19.08 -2.02 -13.76
CA GLU A 14 -18.56 -2.62 -12.52
C GLU A 14 -17.10 -2.17 -12.23
N LEU A 15 -16.22 -2.17 -13.23
CA LEU A 15 -14.85 -1.66 -13.11
C LEU A 15 -14.81 -0.22 -12.61
N THR A 16 -15.69 0.64 -13.13
CA THR A 16 -15.72 2.07 -12.77
C THR A 16 -16.49 2.37 -11.48
N ALA A 17 -17.30 1.44 -10.99
CA ALA A 17 -17.99 1.56 -9.70
C ALA A 17 -17.06 1.32 -8.50
N VAL A 18 -15.96 0.58 -8.71
CA VAL A 18 -15.00 0.22 -7.66
C VAL A 18 -14.06 1.38 -7.38
N ARG A 19 -14.08 1.89 -6.14
CA ARG A 19 -13.20 2.98 -5.69
C ARG A 19 -11.98 2.48 -4.91
N ASP A 20 -11.62 1.22 -5.06
CA ASP A 20 -10.51 0.58 -4.38
C ASP A 20 -9.58 -0.07 -5.40
N ARG A 21 -8.30 0.27 -5.38
CA ARG A 21 -7.28 -0.29 -6.31
C ARG A 21 -7.16 -1.79 -6.20
N ASP A 22 -7.29 -2.33 -4.99
CA ASP A 22 -7.15 -3.76 -4.76
C ASP A 22 -8.33 -4.52 -5.37
N ALA A 23 -9.53 -3.98 -5.22
CA ALA A 23 -10.73 -4.52 -5.83
C ALA A 23 -10.76 -4.28 -7.36
N LEU A 24 -10.12 -3.21 -7.84
CA LEU A 24 -10.04 -2.90 -9.28
C LEU A 24 -9.25 -3.96 -10.05
N ASP A 25 -8.13 -4.45 -9.51
CA ASP A 25 -7.35 -5.53 -10.14
C ASP A 25 -8.17 -6.84 -10.21
N ILE A 26 -8.93 -7.15 -9.16
CA ILE A 26 -9.82 -8.32 -9.14
C ILE A 26 -10.96 -8.18 -10.16
N SER A 27 -11.58 -7.00 -10.24
CA SER A 27 -12.66 -6.72 -11.20
C SER A 27 -12.15 -6.80 -12.64
N LEU A 28 -10.94 -6.31 -12.93
CA LEU A 28 -10.32 -6.45 -14.26
C LEU A 28 -10.10 -7.92 -14.62
N ALA A 29 -9.55 -8.73 -13.70
CA ALA A 29 -9.35 -10.16 -13.93
C ALA A 29 -10.68 -10.89 -14.16
N GLY A 30 -11.73 -10.55 -13.39
CA GLY A 30 -13.08 -11.09 -13.54
C GLY A 30 -13.70 -10.76 -14.90
N ALA A 31 -13.65 -9.48 -15.30
CA ALA A 31 -14.17 -9.03 -16.60
C ALA A 31 -13.51 -9.76 -17.78
N LEU A 32 -12.19 -9.89 -17.75
CA LEU A 32 -11.43 -10.58 -18.80
C LEU A 32 -11.69 -12.09 -18.80
N ARG A 33 -11.83 -12.72 -17.64
CA ARG A 33 -12.22 -14.13 -17.54
C ARG A 33 -13.58 -14.38 -18.19
N ASP A 34 -14.56 -13.56 -17.89
CA ASP A 34 -15.93 -13.75 -18.35
C ASP A 34 -16.08 -13.46 -19.86
N LEU A 35 -15.29 -12.49 -20.36
CA LEU A 35 -15.31 -12.10 -21.77
C LEU A 35 -14.58 -13.10 -22.67
N LEU A 36 -13.36 -13.50 -22.29
CA LEU A 36 -12.47 -14.31 -23.14
C LEU A 36 -12.53 -15.80 -22.81
N ARG A 37 -13.08 -16.19 -21.65
CA ARG A 37 -13.13 -17.56 -21.12
C ARG A 37 -11.77 -18.29 -21.20
N PRO A 38 -10.67 -17.65 -20.79
CA PRO A 38 -9.34 -18.21 -20.87
C PRO A 38 -9.17 -19.39 -19.88
N LEU A 39 -8.04 -20.08 -19.94
CA LEU A 39 -7.66 -21.04 -18.91
C LEU A 39 -7.40 -20.32 -17.57
N ARG A 40 -6.73 -19.16 -17.63
CA ARG A 40 -6.39 -18.35 -16.45
C ARG A 40 -6.14 -16.90 -16.85
N VAL A 41 -6.54 -16.00 -15.96
CA VAL A 41 -6.16 -14.56 -15.97
C VAL A 41 -5.42 -14.26 -14.69
N SER A 42 -4.29 -13.57 -14.78
CA SER A 42 -3.52 -13.16 -13.60
C SER A 42 -3.03 -11.73 -13.74
N ILE A 43 -3.06 -10.99 -12.64
CA ILE A 43 -2.52 -9.63 -12.55
C ILE A 43 -1.40 -9.61 -11.54
N HIS A 44 -0.22 -9.16 -11.99
CA HIS A 44 0.98 -9.08 -11.20
C HIS A 44 1.50 -7.65 -11.19
N ARG A 45 1.67 -7.07 -10.00
CA ARG A 45 2.26 -5.75 -9.82
C ARG A 45 3.74 -5.87 -9.57
N CYS A 46 4.50 -4.95 -10.16
CA CYS A 46 5.91 -4.78 -9.89
C CYS A 46 6.08 -3.92 -8.64
N VAL A 47 6.68 -4.45 -7.58
CA VAL A 47 6.80 -3.81 -6.28
C VAL A 47 8.25 -3.78 -5.83
N GLY A 48 8.61 -2.80 -4.99
CA GLY A 48 9.98 -2.59 -4.52
C GLY A 48 10.63 -1.36 -5.14
N ASP A 49 11.90 -1.15 -4.83
CA ASP A 49 12.72 -0.07 -5.40
C ASP A 49 13.50 -0.54 -6.64
N ASP A 50 14.21 0.37 -7.28
CA ASP A 50 14.95 0.07 -8.53
C ASP A 50 16.04 -0.99 -8.35
N SER A 51 16.52 -1.23 -7.12
CA SER A 51 17.57 -2.20 -6.83
C SER A 51 17.06 -3.63 -6.58
N ASP A 52 15.83 -3.77 -6.05
CA ASP A 52 15.19 -5.07 -5.75
C ASP A 52 13.68 -4.96 -6.02
N ARG A 53 13.27 -5.25 -7.25
CA ARG A 53 11.85 -5.33 -7.65
C ARG A 53 11.38 -6.77 -7.66
N ARG A 54 10.11 -6.98 -7.23
CA ARG A 54 9.49 -8.31 -7.12
C ARG A 54 8.07 -8.31 -7.65
N TRP A 55 7.57 -9.50 -7.98
CA TRP A 55 6.19 -9.68 -8.42
C TRP A 55 5.26 -9.91 -7.24
N LEU A 56 4.22 -9.10 -7.14
CA LEU A 56 3.10 -9.28 -6.22
C LEU A 56 1.86 -9.64 -7.05
N THR A 57 1.30 -10.82 -6.81
CA THR A 57 0.05 -11.25 -7.46
C THR A 57 -1.14 -10.57 -6.80
N ARG A 58 -1.88 -9.77 -7.58
CA ARG A 58 -3.06 -9.04 -7.11
C ARG A 58 -4.37 -9.76 -7.37
N ALA A 59 -4.41 -10.51 -8.45
CA ALA A 59 -5.54 -11.35 -8.80
C ALA A 59 -5.05 -12.51 -9.66
N GLN A 60 -5.58 -13.69 -9.40
CA GLN A 60 -5.44 -14.86 -10.26
C GLN A 60 -6.75 -15.61 -10.26
N LEU A 61 -7.33 -15.80 -11.45
CA LEU A 61 -8.60 -16.47 -11.67
C LEU A 61 -8.44 -17.53 -12.76
N GLY A 62 -8.68 -18.77 -12.43
CA GLY A 62 -8.90 -19.83 -13.41
C GLY A 62 -10.32 -19.80 -13.97
N ARG A 63 -10.56 -20.58 -15.02
CA ARG A 63 -11.87 -20.66 -15.73
C ARG A 63 -13.06 -20.93 -14.81
N HIS A 64 -12.87 -21.71 -13.76
CA HIS A 64 -13.93 -22.17 -12.84
C HIS A 64 -13.81 -21.62 -11.42
N ASP A 65 -12.84 -20.73 -11.18
CA ASP A 65 -12.64 -20.19 -9.85
C ASP A 65 -13.76 -19.20 -9.49
N LEU A 66 -14.32 -19.35 -8.30
CA LEU A 66 -15.33 -18.44 -7.77
C LEU A 66 -14.72 -17.22 -7.09
N VAL A 67 -13.48 -17.36 -6.60
CA VAL A 67 -12.77 -16.31 -5.85
C VAL A 67 -11.35 -16.17 -6.42
N ALA A 68 -10.93 -14.92 -6.59
CA ALA A 68 -9.56 -14.65 -7.05
C ALA A 68 -8.56 -15.04 -5.97
N ALA A 69 -7.53 -15.79 -6.35
CA ALA A 69 -6.34 -15.96 -5.53
C ALA A 69 -5.47 -14.70 -5.66
N ALA A 70 -4.89 -14.27 -4.54
CA ALA A 70 -3.96 -13.12 -4.50
C ALA A 70 -2.91 -13.36 -3.41
N ASP A 71 -1.75 -12.75 -3.57
CA ASP A 71 -0.80 -12.66 -2.46
C ASP A 71 -1.41 -11.80 -1.36
N PRO A 72 -1.25 -12.19 -0.07
CA PRO A 72 -1.70 -11.33 1.02
C PRO A 72 -1.11 -9.92 0.90
N LEU A 73 -1.91 -8.90 1.17
CA LEU A 73 -1.50 -7.48 1.13
C LEU A 73 -0.23 -7.18 1.92
N TRP A 74 0.03 -8.01 2.94
CA TRP A 74 1.13 -7.89 3.89
C TRP A 74 2.16 -9.03 3.74
N SER A 75 2.34 -9.55 2.52
CA SER A 75 3.37 -10.55 2.26
C SER A 75 4.75 -10.01 2.61
N ASP A 76 5.60 -10.85 3.19
CA ASP A 76 7.00 -10.48 3.36
C ASP A 76 7.60 -10.22 1.97
N PHE A 77 8.13 -9.03 1.76
CA PHE A 77 8.72 -8.62 0.48
C PHE A 77 9.73 -9.66 -0.03
N ARG A 78 10.53 -10.25 0.86
CA ARG A 78 11.53 -11.24 0.51
C ARG A 78 10.94 -12.59 0.08
N SER A 79 9.69 -12.87 0.44
CA SER A 79 8.99 -14.08 -0.01
C SER A 79 8.40 -13.95 -1.41
N LEU A 80 8.30 -12.72 -1.93
CA LEU A 80 7.82 -12.46 -3.27
C LEU A 80 8.85 -12.88 -4.32
N ALA A 81 8.38 -13.33 -5.48
CA ALA A 81 9.24 -13.78 -6.56
C ALA A 81 10.01 -12.60 -7.20
N PRO A 82 11.35 -12.71 -7.39
CA PRO A 82 12.11 -11.69 -8.08
C PRO A 82 11.68 -11.57 -9.55
N LEU A 83 11.86 -10.39 -10.16
CA LEU A 83 11.42 -10.16 -11.54
C LEU A 83 12.04 -11.14 -12.54
N ALA A 84 13.29 -11.50 -12.35
CA ALA A 84 14.04 -12.40 -13.26
C ALA A 84 13.48 -13.83 -13.29
N GLN A 85 12.68 -14.24 -12.31
CA GLN A 85 12.08 -15.59 -12.26
C GLN A 85 11.04 -15.79 -13.39
N PHE A 86 10.46 -14.74 -13.92
CA PHE A 86 9.45 -14.78 -14.97
C PHE A 86 9.90 -13.94 -16.19
N PRO A 87 10.65 -14.53 -17.13
CA PRO A 87 11.24 -13.81 -18.26
C PRO A 87 10.20 -13.06 -19.13
N ASP A 88 9.05 -13.68 -19.41
CA ASP A 88 8.01 -13.10 -20.25
C ASP A 88 7.43 -11.84 -19.63
N ARG A 89 7.17 -11.86 -18.30
CA ARG A 89 6.71 -10.68 -17.54
C ARG A 89 7.74 -9.57 -17.56
N LEU A 90 9.01 -9.93 -17.33
CA LEU A 90 10.11 -8.98 -17.34
C LEU A 90 10.30 -8.36 -18.73
N GLN A 91 10.13 -9.16 -19.78
CA GLN A 91 10.22 -8.69 -21.15
C GLN A 91 9.08 -7.72 -21.48
N ALA A 92 7.83 -8.06 -21.14
CA ALA A 92 6.67 -7.17 -21.33
C ALA A 92 6.84 -5.84 -20.59
N LEU A 93 7.37 -5.89 -19.36
CA LEU A 93 7.65 -4.70 -18.56
C LEU A 93 8.72 -3.80 -19.19
N ARG A 94 9.77 -4.39 -19.79
CA ARG A 94 10.89 -3.65 -20.41
C ARG A 94 10.53 -3.09 -21.78
N LEU A 95 9.86 -3.89 -22.61
CA LEU A 95 9.47 -3.49 -23.96
C LEU A 95 8.25 -2.56 -23.95
N GLN A 96 7.47 -2.55 -22.87
CA GLN A 96 6.18 -1.87 -22.76
C GLN A 96 5.20 -2.31 -23.89
N ASP A 97 5.33 -3.57 -24.31
CA ASP A 97 4.57 -4.17 -25.39
C ASP A 97 4.13 -5.59 -25.00
N VAL A 98 3.21 -6.14 -25.76
CA VAL A 98 2.67 -7.47 -25.52
C VAL A 98 3.70 -8.53 -25.86
N VAL A 99 3.94 -9.45 -24.91
CA VAL A 99 4.81 -10.61 -25.11
C VAL A 99 3.94 -11.85 -25.20
N GLN A 100 4.22 -12.68 -26.22
CA GLN A 100 3.58 -13.98 -26.41
C GLN A 100 4.59 -15.08 -26.19
N SER A 101 4.17 -16.15 -25.55
CA SER A 101 4.95 -17.37 -25.43
C SER A 101 4.09 -18.61 -25.60
N GLU A 102 4.70 -19.65 -26.14
CA GLU A 102 4.09 -20.96 -26.36
C GLU A 102 4.69 -21.96 -25.37
N GLY A 103 3.84 -22.79 -24.81
CA GLY A 103 4.20 -23.82 -23.86
C GLY A 103 3.07 -24.85 -23.75
N PRO A 104 2.77 -25.36 -22.55
CA PRO A 104 1.60 -26.22 -22.33
C PRO A 104 0.27 -25.50 -22.63
N SER A 105 0.29 -24.17 -22.63
CA SER A 105 -0.77 -23.25 -23.05
C SER A 105 -0.18 -22.06 -23.79
N HIS A 106 -0.99 -21.36 -24.57
CA HIS A 106 -0.59 -20.09 -25.16
C HIS A 106 -0.73 -19.01 -24.10
N ARG A 107 0.33 -18.24 -23.91
CA ARG A 107 0.37 -17.13 -22.95
C ARG A 107 0.54 -15.80 -23.65
N ALA A 108 -0.28 -14.82 -23.29
CA ALA A 108 -0.11 -13.43 -23.65
C ALA A 108 0.08 -12.58 -22.40
N VAL A 109 1.14 -11.77 -22.39
CA VAL A 109 1.52 -10.89 -21.27
C VAL A 109 1.40 -9.46 -21.73
N PHE A 110 0.47 -8.71 -21.15
CA PHE A 110 0.19 -7.30 -21.47
C PHE A 110 0.80 -6.41 -20.38
N PRO A 111 1.53 -5.35 -20.71
CA PRO A 111 2.00 -4.39 -19.72
C PRO A 111 0.82 -3.60 -19.13
N LEU A 112 0.80 -3.43 -17.82
CA LEU A 112 -0.12 -2.54 -17.12
C LEU A 112 0.60 -1.21 -16.87
N THR A 113 0.12 -0.16 -17.54
CA THR A 113 0.74 1.17 -17.51
C THR A 113 -0.16 2.17 -16.79
N THR A 114 0.47 3.08 -16.06
CA THR A 114 -0.12 4.37 -15.67
C THR A 114 0.36 5.44 -16.64
N ASP A 115 -0.02 6.69 -16.43
CA ASP A 115 0.49 7.81 -17.23
C ASP A 115 2.00 8.08 -17.01
N LEU A 116 2.57 7.54 -15.93
CA LEU A 116 3.95 7.80 -15.51
C LEU A 116 4.88 6.61 -15.72
N GLU A 117 4.40 5.37 -15.50
CA GLU A 117 5.25 4.18 -15.48
C GLU A 117 4.49 2.88 -15.78
N VAL A 118 5.24 1.81 -16.05
CA VAL A 118 4.70 0.45 -16.10
C VAL A 118 4.67 -0.12 -14.69
N VAL A 119 3.48 -0.39 -14.18
CA VAL A 119 3.25 -0.79 -12.79
C VAL A 119 3.07 -2.29 -12.59
N GLY A 120 3.04 -3.05 -13.68
CA GLY A 120 2.83 -4.50 -13.61
C GLY A 120 2.49 -5.11 -14.96
N VAL A 121 1.94 -6.32 -14.91
CA VAL A 121 1.51 -7.07 -16.10
C VAL A 121 0.20 -7.80 -15.85
N LEU A 122 -0.57 -7.97 -16.93
CA LEU A 122 -1.70 -8.86 -17.05
C LEU A 122 -1.24 -10.09 -17.86
N GLU A 123 -1.42 -11.29 -17.32
CA GLU A 123 -1.21 -12.55 -18.04
C GLU A 123 -2.54 -13.21 -18.37
N ILE A 124 -2.66 -13.71 -19.60
CA ILE A 124 -3.81 -14.48 -20.08
C ILE A 124 -3.28 -15.78 -20.66
N ASP A 125 -3.63 -16.91 -20.02
CA ASP A 125 -3.32 -18.25 -20.52
C ASP A 125 -4.55 -18.82 -21.25
N THR A 126 -4.38 -19.29 -22.48
CA THR A 126 -5.45 -19.81 -23.34
C THR A 126 -5.07 -21.15 -23.96
N GLU A 127 -6.05 -21.92 -24.44
CA GLU A 127 -5.82 -23.17 -25.19
C GLU A 127 -5.31 -22.92 -26.61
N GLN A 128 -5.74 -21.83 -27.20
CA GLN A 128 -5.40 -21.40 -28.56
C GLN A 128 -4.81 -19.98 -28.48
N PRO A 129 -3.96 -19.56 -29.41
CA PRO A 129 -3.47 -18.17 -29.46
C PRO A 129 -4.65 -17.19 -29.50
N LEU A 130 -4.54 -16.07 -28.80
CA LEU A 130 -5.51 -14.98 -28.91
C LEU A 130 -5.55 -14.50 -30.36
N ASP A 131 -6.75 -14.35 -30.91
CA ASP A 131 -6.94 -13.76 -32.23
C ASP A 131 -6.85 -12.23 -32.17
N ARG A 132 -6.88 -11.60 -33.34
CA ARG A 132 -6.78 -10.14 -33.47
C ARG A 132 -7.91 -9.40 -32.74
N GLU A 133 -9.11 -9.97 -32.73
CA GLU A 133 -10.28 -9.37 -32.08
C GLU A 133 -10.12 -9.39 -30.56
N ALA A 134 -9.72 -10.52 -29.97
CA ALA A 134 -9.43 -10.65 -28.54
C ALA A 134 -8.32 -9.67 -28.10
N TYR A 135 -7.25 -9.50 -28.89
CA TYR A 135 -6.22 -8.49 -28.62
C TYR A 135 -6.78 -7.07 -28.58
N GLN A 136 -7.63 -6.71 -29.52
CA GLN A 136 -8.27 -5.39 -29.58
C GLN A 136 -9.20 -5.17 -28.37
N GLN A 137 -9.94 -6.19 -27.98
CA GLN A 137 -10.83 -6.14 -26.81
C GLN A 137 -10.01 -5.94 -25.52
N VAL A 138 -8.99 -6.76 -25.27
CA VAL A 138 -8.09 -6.58 -24.13
C VAL A 138 -7.48 -5.18 -24.10
N GLY A 139 -6.94 -4.71 -25.22
CA GLY A 139 -6.35 -3.38 -25.34
C GLY A 139 -7.35 -2.25 -25.04
N SER A 140 -8.62 -2.43 -25.42
CA SER A 140 -9.68 -1.45 -25.12
C SER A 140 -10.04 -1.42 -23.65
N ILE A 141 -10.16 -2.58 -23.00
CA ILE A 141 -10.42 -2.71 -21.57
C ILE A 141 -9.24 -2.12 -20.76
N LEU A 142 -7.99 -2.42 -21.16
CA LEU A 142 -6.80 -1.88 -20.50
C LEU A 142 -6.71 -0.35 -20.63
N ARG A 143 -7.16 0.24 -21.73
CA ARG A 143 -7.26 1.70 -21.84
C ARG A 143 -8.26 2.29 -20.86
N VAL A 144 -9.45 1.71 -20.73
CA VAL A 144 -10.44 2.16 -19.73
C VAL A 144 -9.89 1.99 -18.33
N PHE A 145 -9.30 0.84 -18.05
CA PHE A 145 -8.66 0.55 -16.76
C PHE A 145 -7.57 1.58 -16.42
N ARG A 146 -6.68 1.89 -17.35
CA ARG A 146 -5.63 2.92 -17.16
C ARG A 146 -6.23 4.30 -16.87
N ASN A 147 -7.21 4.74 -17.68
CA ASN A 147 -7.85 6.04 -17.48
C ASN A 147 -8.51 6.11 -16.10
N PHE A 148 -9.14 5.02 -15.66
CA PHE A 148 -9.77 4.98 -14.35
C PHE A 148 -8.73 4.96 -13.21
N GLN A 149 -7.61 4.23 -13.39
CA GLN A 149 -6.49 4.28 -12.44
C GLN A 149 -5.93 5.70 -12.30
N SER A 150 -5.77 6.44 -13.41
CA SER A 150 -5.30 7.83 -13.38
C SER A 150 -6.25 8.74 -12.60
N LEU A 151 -7.57 8.55 -12.73
CA LEU A 151 -8.56 9.27 -11.92
C LEU A 151 -8.47 8.93 -10.43
N LEU A 152 -8.28 7.65 -10.10
CA LEU A 152 -8.06 7.23 -8.72
C LEU A 152 -6.76 7.83 -8.16
N ASP A 153 -5.66 7.79 -8.92
CA ASP A 153 -4.39 8.42 -8.54
C ASP A 153 -4.56 9.90 -8.21
N TYR A 154 -5.25 10.63 -9.06
CA TYR A 154 -5.54 12.04 -8.82
C TYR A 154 -6.37 12.28 -7.54
N SER A 155 -7.31 11.39 -7.24
CA SER A 155 -8.18 11.53 -6.05
C SER A 155 -7.54 11.03 -4.75
N GLU A 156 -6.57 10.10 -4.83
CA GLU A 156 -5.98 9.41 -3.68
C GLU A 156 -4.61 9.93 -3.29
N ARG A 157 -3.93 10.66 -4.19
CA ARG A 157 -2.56 11.12 -3.98
C ARG A 157 -2.47 12.62 -3.79
N ASP A 158 -1.43 13.03 -3.07
CA ASP A 158 -0.96 14.41 -3.03
C ASP A 158 -0.26 14.74 -4.34
N THR A 159 -0.65 15.83 -4.98
CA THR A 159 -0.19 16.21 -6.31
C THR A 159 1.29 16.62 -6.37
N LEU A 160 1.85 17.11 -5.25
CA LEU A 160 3.26 17.47 -5.19
C LEU A 160 4.14 16.23 -4.97
N THR A 161 3.88 15.47 -3.90
CA THR A 161 4.79 14.39 -3.47
C THR A 161 4.47 13.03 -4.07
N GLY A 162 3.25 12.85 -4.62
CA GLY A 162 2.74 11.57 -5.09
C GLY A 162 2.52 10.53 -3.97
N LEU A 163 2.65 10.93 -2.70
CA LEU A 163 2.23 10.11 -1.56
C LEU A 163 0.70 10.04 -1.51
N LEU A 164 0.17 9.10 -0.75
CA LEU A 164 -1.28 9.06 -0.51
C LEU A 164 -1.71 10.32 0.25
N ASN A 165 -2.94 10.79 0.00
CA ASN A 165 -3.47 11.95 0.69
C ASN A 165 -4.22 11.56 1.98
N ARG A 166 -4.62 12.55 2.78
CA ARG A 166 -5.36 12.38 4.03
C ARG A 166 -6.66 11.58 3.86
N LYS A 167 -7.43 11.85 2.80
CA LYS A 167 -8.70 11.14 2.54
C LYS A 167 -8.49 9.64 2.35
N THR A 168 -7.40 9.26 1.69
CA THR A 168 -7.04 7.85 1.48
C THR A 168 -6.62 7.19 2.79
N PHE A 169 -5.99 7.94 3.72
CA PHE A 169 -5.67 7.44 5.05
C PHE A 169 -6.91 7.00 5.81
N ASP A 170 -7.96 7.83 5.89
CA ASP A 170 -9.17 7.51 6.63
C ASP A 170 -9.82 6.21 6.12
N ASN A 171 -9.88 6.04 4.81
CA ASN A 171 -10.40 4.82 4.19
C ASN A 171 -9.55 3.58 4.51
N ALA A 172 -8.23 3.71 4.45
CA ALA A 172 -7.30 2.63 4.74
C ALA A 172 -7.35 2.21 6.22
N PHE A 173 -7.39 3.19 7.12
CA PHE A 173 -7.47 2.96 8.55
C PHE A 173 -8.77 2.25 8.96
N ASN A 174 -9.91 2.68 8.42
CA ASN A 174 -11.20 2.05 8.72
C ASN A 174 -11.25 0.58 8.28
N ARG A 175 -10.59 0.22 7.18
CA ARG A 175 -10.46 -1.19 6.74
C ARG A 175 -9.61 -2.00 7.71
N LEU A 176 -8.46 -1.46 8.14
CA LEU A 176 -7.59 -2.11 9.13
C LEU A 176 -8.30 -2.32 10.47
N ALA A 177 -9.04 -1.32 10.95
CA ALA A 177 -9.81 -1.42 12.18
C ALA A 177 -10.94 -2.47 12.09
N GLY A 178 -11.51 -2.66 10.88
CA GLY A 178 -12.48 -3.72 10.57
C GLY A 178 -11.85 -5.13 10.70
N ASP A 179 -10.68 -5.33 10.12
CA ASP A 179 -9.94 -6.60 10.16
C ASP A 179 -9.51 -6.97 11.60
N VAL A 180 -9.10 -5.98 12.40
CA VAL A 180 -8.77 -6.16 13.82
C VAL A 180 -10.00 -6.58 14.63
N LYS A 181 -11.19 -6.03 14.35
CA LYS A 181 -12.45 -6.43 15.02
C LYS A 181 -12.88 -7.85 14.63
N ALA A 182 -12.78 -8.21 13.36
CA ALA A 182 -13.18 -9.54 12.88
C ALA A 182 -12.32 -10.66 13.49
N SER A 183 -11.05 -10.37 13.76
CA SER A 183 -10.12 -11.34 14.36
C SER A 183 -10.22 -11.44 15.88
N GLY A 184 -10.64 -10.37 16.57
CA GLY A 184 -10.89 -10.36 18.00
C GLY A 184 -12.15 -11.11 18.42
N ALA A 185 -13.13 -11.26 17.52
CA ALA A 185 -14.37 -11.98 17.81
C ALA A 185 -14.23 -13.52 17.76
N GLY A 186 -13.09 -14.06 17.29
CA GLY A 186 -12.83 -15.50 17.14
C GLY A 186 -12.13 -16.18 18.33
N LEU A 187 -11.78 -15.46 19.38
CA LEU A 187 -11.12 -16.02 20.59
C LEU A 187 -12.13 -16.34 21.70
N GLN A 188 -13.08 -17.25 21.43
CA GLN A 188 -13.65 -18.05 22.51
C GLN A 188 -12.73 -19.27 22.74
N PRO A 189 -12.31 -19.57 23.98
CA PRO A 189 -11.59 -20.78 24.25
C PRO A 189 -12.54 -21.97 24.09
N ALA A 190 -12.42 -22.68 22.97
CA ALA A 190 -13.07 -23.97 22.82
C ALA A 190 -12.51 -24.92 23.86
N ALA A 191 -13.39 -25.45 24.72
CA ALA A 191 -13.12 -26.48 25.72
C ALA A 191 -12.37 -27.66 25.09
N ALA A 192 -11.28 -28.07 25.71
CA ALA A 192 -10.45 -29.18 25.31
C ALA A 192 -11.24 -30.50 25.27
N PRO A 193 -11.15 -31.29 24.18
CA PRO A 193 -11.38 -32.73 24.26
C PRO A 193 -10.03 -33.40 24.60
N SER A 194 -10.05 -34.12 25.71
CA SER A 194 -9.00 -35.04 26.12
C SER A 194 -8.88 -36.22 25.15
N GLY A 195 -7.67 -36.54 24.70
CA GLY A 195 -7.37 -37.87 24.15
C GLY A 195 -6.42 -37.91 22.95
N THR A 196 -5.20 -38.38 23.19
CA THR A 196 -4.36 -39.30 22.41
C THR A 196 -3.53 -38.80 21.23
N GLU A 197 -2.23 -38.85 21.45
CA GLU A 197 -1.03 -39.30 20.70
C GLU A 197 -0.34 -38.37 19.68
N PRO A 198 1.02 -38.39 19.62
CA PRO A 198 1.84 -37.37 18.96
C PRO A 198 2.22 -37.81 17.56
N GLY A 199 1.60 -37.22 16.57
CA GLY A 199 1.99 -37.28 15.16
C GLY A 199 2.50 -35.92 14.69
N ASN A 200 3.68 -35.91 14.13
CA ASN A 200 4.52 -34.81 13.62
C ASN A 200 3.76 -33.92 12.60
N ALA A 201 2.81 -33.13 13.07
CA ALA A 201 2.17 -32.06 12.30
C ALA A 201 2.83 -30.74 12.72
N GLN A 202 3.67 -30.22 11.87
CA GLN A 202 4.11 -28.82 11.96
C GLN A 202 2.88 -27.95 12.14
N ARG A 203 2.63 -27.53 13.39
CA ARG A 203 1.63 -26.52 13.72
C ARG A 203 1.97 -25.27 12.94
N ARG A 204 1.27 -25.07 11.83
CA ARG A 204 1.14 -23.72 11.23
C ARG A 204 0.49 -22.87 12.30
N THR A 205 1.29 -22.10 13.03
CA THR A 205 0.82 -21.02 13.88
C THR A 205 -0.10 -20.18 13.00
N PRO A 206 -1.33 -19.85 13.41
CA PRO A 206 -2.13 -18.86 12.74
C PRO A 206 -1.25 -17.63 12.59
N VAL A 207 -1.18 -17.04 11.41
CA VAL A 207 -0.45 -15.79 11.18
C VAL A 207 -1.16 -14.76 12.05
N GLY A 208 -0.69 -14.59 13.30
CA GLY A 208 -1.25 -13.64 14.25
C GLY A 208 -1.22 -12.28 13.59
N LEU A 209 -2.34 -11.55 13.63
CA LEU A 209 -2.40 -10.20 13.13
C LEU A 209 -1.27 -9.40 13.77
N GLN A 210 -0.34 -8.97 12.93
CA GLN A 210 0.74 -8.12 13.41
C GLN A 210 0.17 -6.75 13.79
N PRO A 211 0.64 -6.15 14.87
CA PRO A 211 0.20 -4.84 15.30
C PRO A 211 0.45 -3.77 14.22
N HIS A 212 -0.46 -2.81 14.13
CA HIS A 212 -0.32 -1.63 13.27
C HIS A 212 0.03 -0.42 14.11
N PHE A 213 0.94 0.40 13.59
CA PHE A 213 1.38 1.63 14.21
C PHE A 213 1.08 2.79 13.29
N ILE A 214 0.53 3.86 13.83
CA ILE A 214 0.44 5.15 13.17
C ILE A 214 1.60 6.01 13.62
N VAL A 215 2.20 6.71 12.69
CA VAL A 215 3.32 7.62 12.90
C VAL A 215 2.98 8.96 12.28
N VAL A 216 3.10 10.02 13.03
CA VAL A 216 3.04 11.40 12.54
C VAL A 216 4.46 11.93 12.46
N ILE A 217 4.80 12.55 11.34
CA ILE A 217 6.13 13.08 11.02
C ILE A 217 5.96 14.52 10.60
N ASP A 218 6.69 15.42 11.22
CA ASP A 218 6.61 16.85 10.92
C ASP A 218 8.02 17.43 10.75
N ILE A 219 8.19 18.26 9.73
CA ILE A 219 9.49 18.86 9.41
C ILE A 219 9.80 20.01 10.37
N ASP A 220 10.89 19.90 11.10
CA ASP A 220 11.29 20.93 12.03
C ASP A 220 11.66 22.24 11.30
N HIS A 221 11.04 23.33 11.73
CA HIS A 221 11.30 24.68 11.20
C HIS A 221 11.02 24.86 9.69
N PHE A 222 10.11 24.08 9.08
CA PHE A 222 9.83 24.16 7.65
C PHE A 222 9.39 25.55 7.19
N LYS A 223 8.62 26.26 8.02
CA LYS A 223 8.28 27.68 7.73
C LYS A 223 9.53 28.51 7.48
N ARG A 224 10.60 28.33 8.27
CA ARG A 224 11.88 29.04 8.09
C ARG A 224 12.52 28.71 6.74
N VAL A 225 12.39 27.46 6.27
CA VAL A 225 12.86 27.08 4.92
C VAL A 225 12.13 27.89 3.87
N ASN A 226 10.78 27.93 3.93
CA ASN A 226 9.98 28.71 3.00
C ASN A 226 10.29 30.22 3.07
N ASP A 227 10.42 30.76 4.26
CA ASP A 227 10.71 32.19 4.47
C ASP A 227 12.11 32.60 3.97
N THR A 228 13.09 31.66 4.03
CA THR A 228 14.48 31.95 3.65
C THR A 228 14.74 31.67 2.16
N TYR A 229 14.22 30.57 1.63
CA TYR A 229 14.57 30.06 0.28
C TYR A 229 13.41 30.12 -0.69
N GLY A 230 12.21 30.48 -0.24
CA GLY A 230 10.99 30.52 -1.04
C GLY A 230 10.28 29.17 -1.14
N HIS A 231 8.99 29.22 -1.49
CA HIS A 231 8.13 28.03 -1.56
C HIS A 231 8.59 26.98 -2.57
N LEU A 232 9.28 27.39 -3.65
CA LEU A 232 9.77 26.44 -4.65
C LEU A 232 10.81 25.48 -4.06
N ILE A 233 11.71 26.00 -3.22
CA ILE A 233 12.71 25.21 -2.52
C ILE A 233 12.05 24.37 -1.41
N GLY A 234 11.03 24.92 -0.73
CA GLY A 234 10.20 24.15 0.20
C GLY A 234 9.55 22.95 -0.47
N ASP A 235 8.99 23.13 -1.66
CA ASP A 235 8.41 22.02 -2.45
C ASP A 235 9.46 20.98 -2.85
N GLU A 236 10.66 21.39 -3.23
CA GLU A 236 11.77 20.47 -3.51
C GLU A 236 12.17 19.67 -2.26
N VAL A 237 12.21 20.29 -1.09
CA VAL A 237 12.44 19.61 0.20
C VAL A 237 11.37 18.55 0.45
N LEU A 238 10.10 18.87 0.27
CA LEU A 238 8.99 17.93 0.45
C LEU A 238 9.10 16.73 -0.51
N LEU A 239 9.47 16.98 -1.78
CA LEU A 239 9.71 15.94 -2.78
C LEU A 239 10.86 15.00 -2.37
N LEU A 240 12.01 15.57 -1.96
CA LEU A 240 13.18 14.80 -1.55
C LEU A 240 12.90 14.00 -0.28
N LEU A 241 12.24 14.61 0.71
CA LEU A 241 11.84 13.93 1.94
C LEU A 241 10.89 12.76 1.65
N SER A 242 9.92 12.94 0.77
CA SER A 242 9.00 11.87 0.39
C SER A 242 9.72 10.68 -0.26
N ARG A 243 10.76 10.94 -1.09
CA ARG A 243 11.61 9.90 -1.68
C ARG A 243 12.45 9.17 -0.63
N LEU A 244 13.05 9.91 0.31
CA LEU A 244 13.80 9.33 1.43
C LEU A 244 12.92 8.42 2.29
N MET A 245 11.71 8.86 2.64
CA MET A 245 10.77 8.03 3.39
C MET A 245 10.43 6.74 2.65
N ARG A 246 10.16 6.81 1.34
CA ARG A 246 9.88 5.62 0.51
C ARG A 246 11.06 4.64 0.44
N SER A 247 12.30 5.15 0.42
CA SER A 247 13.50 4.30 0.33
C SER A 247 13.84 3.57 1.63
N VAL A 248 13.41 4.13 2.78
CA VAL A 248 13.70 3.58 4.12
C VAL A 248 12.59 2.69 4.65
N LEU A 249 11.34 3.06 4.42
CA LEU A 249 10.17 2.30 4.87
C LEU A 249 9.89 1.13 3.92
N ARG A 250 9.28 0.09 4.47
CA ARG A 250 8.99 -1.13 3.71
C ARG A 250 7.90 -0.88 2.67
N TYR A 251 7.88 -1.67 1.60
CA TYR A 251 6.86 -1.58 0.55
C TYR A 251 5.42 -1.60 1.08
N HIS A 252 5.14 -2.36 2.11
CA HIS A 252 3.80 -2.47 2.69
C HIS A 252 3.47 -1.37 3.70
N ASP A 253 4.45 -0.56 4.14
CA ASP A 253 4.19 0.62 4.94
C ASP A 253 3.54 1.69 4.05
N ARG A 254 2.43 2.24 4.47
CA ARG A 254 1.70 3.25 3.70
C ARG A 254 2.11 4.63 4.16
N LEU A 255 2.50 5.47 3.20
CA LEU A 255 2.91 6.85 3.42
C LEU A 255 1.87 7.81 2.89
N TYR A 256 1.54 8.79 3.71
CA TYR A 256 0.56 9.82 3.41
C TYR A 256 1.17 11.20 3.63
N ARG A 257 0.71 12.19 2.86
CA ARG A 257 0.90 13.59 3.17
C ARG A 257 -0.45 14.17 3.58
N PHE A 258 -0.54 14.71 4.81
CA PHE A 258 -1.79 15.27 5.33
C PHE A 258 -2.00 16.71 4.90
N GLY A 259 -0.93 17.44 4.64
CA GLY A 259 -0.91 18.81 4.16
C GLY A 259 0.32 19.55 4.65
N GLY A 260 0.69 20.65 4.02
CA GLY A 260 1.85 21.43 4.41
C GLY A 260 3.12 20.59 4.55
N GLU A 261 3.63 20.51 5.77
CA GLU A 261 4.85 19.83 6.19
C GLU A 261 4.62 18.53 6.97
N GLU A 262 3.35 18.11 7.05
CA GLU A 262 2.91 16.95 7.83
C GLU A 262 2.80 15.68 6.98
N PHE A 263 3.45 14.61 7.44
CA PHE A 263 3.38 13.28 6.85
C PHE A 263 2.89 12.26 7.88
N VAL A 264 2.22 11.23 7.40
CA VAL A 264 1.74 10.12 8.23
C VAL A 264 2.22 8.82 7.61
N ALA A 265 2.65 7.90 8.47
CA ALA A 265 2.94 6.53 8.06
C ALA A 265 2.03 5.55 8.81
N LEU A 266 1.53 4.54 8.11
CA LEU A 266 0.82 3.42 8.69
C LEU A 266 1.70 2.19 8.49
N MET A 267 2.27 1.70 9.58
CA MET A 267 3.29 0.64 9.58
C MET A 267 2.75 -0.63 10.20
N ARG A 268 3.22 -1.77 9.71
CA ARG A 268 2.97 -3.06 10.31
C ARG A 268 4.26 -3.61 10.90
N CYS A 269 4.32 -3.69 12.23
CA CYS A 269 5.48 -4.16 12.96
C CYS A 269 5.08 -5.25 13.96
N ARG A 270 6.00 -6.15 14.30
CA ARG A 270 5.76 -7.24 15.27
C ARG A 270 5.69 -6.74 16.71
N SER A 271 6.33 -5.59 16.97
CA SER A 271 6.42 -4.99 18.29
C SER A 271 6.70 -3.49 18.20
N ASP A 272 6.49 -2.77 19.32
CA ASP A 272 6.87 -1.37 19.48
C ASP A 272 8.39 -1.17 19.23
N ALA A 273 9.22 -2.07 19.71
CA ALA A 273 10.67 -2.02 19.48
C ALA A 273 11.04 -2.09 17.99
N GLU A 274 10.37 -2.94 17.19
CA GLU A 274 10.59 -3.00 15.74
C GLU A 274 10.16 -1.72 15.05
N ALA A 275 9.02 -1.14 15.43
CA ALA A 275 8.57 0.16 14.93
C ALA A 275 9.57 1.26 15.26
N SER A 276 10.02 1.33 16.51
CA SER A 276 11.01 2.30 16.97
C SER A 276 12.32 2.20 16.19
N ILE A 277 12.86 0.99 15.97
CA ILE A 277 14.09 0.77 15.20
C ILE A 277 13.95 1.28 13.75
N ALA A 278 12.82 0.96 13.09
CA ALA A 278 12.58 1.40 11.72
C ALA A 278 12.48 2.94 11.63
N LEU A 279 11.82 3.57 12.59
CA LEU A 279 11.66 5.02 12.64
C LEU A 279 12.95 5.76 13.03
N GLN A 280 13.75 5.20 13.94
CA GLN A 280 15.09 5.75 14.23
C GLN A 280 15.99 5.70 13.00
N ARG A 281 15.93 4.61 12.23
CA ARG A 281 16.65 4.51 10.95
C ARG A 281 16.20 5.58 9.97
N LEU A 282 14.88 5.82 9.85
CA LEU A 282 14.34 6.88 9.01
C LEU A 282 14.86 8.25 9.44
N ARG A 283 14.78 8.56 10.74
CA ARG A 283 15.29 9.82 11.29
C ARG A 283 16.79 10.01 10.99
N ALA A 284 17.58 8.96 11.22
CA ALA A 284 19.03 9.01 10.94
C ALA A 284 19.32 9.23 9.45
N CYS A 285 18.56 8.62 8.55
CA CYS A 285 18.67 8.82 7.11
C CYS A 285 18.35 10.27 6.71
N ILE A 286 17.29 10.86 7.27
CA ILE A 286 16.91 12.26 7.01
C ILE A 286 18.00 13.21 7.51
N ASN A 287 18.51 13.01 8.72
CA ASN A 287 19.55 13.85 9.32
C ASN A 287 20.88 13.77 8.56
N ALA A 288 21.19 12.62 7.96
CA ALA A 288 22.40 12.42 7.16
C ALA A 288 22.29 12.98 5.73
N PHE A 289 21.08 13.29 5.27
CA PHE A 289 20.85 13.76 3.91
C PHE A 289 21.12 15.27 3.80
N ALA A 290 21.96 15.65 2.85
CA ALA A 290 22.21 17.06 2.54
C ALA A 290 21.18 17.55 1.52
N PHE A 291 20.14 18.26 2.00
CA PHE A 291 19.14 18.86 1.13
C PHE A 291 19.78 20.00 0.31
N PRO A 292 19.64 20.00 -1.02
CA PRO A 292 20.18 21.06 -1.86
C PRO A 292 19.74 22.44 -1.33
N GLN A 293 20.65 23.41 -1.31
CA GLN A 293 20.50 24.80 -0.85
C GLN A 293 20.16 24.96 0.65
N VAL A 294 19.41 24.03 1.27
CA VAL A 294 18.96 24.11 2.66
C VAL A 294 19.99 23.51 3.62
N GLY A 295 20.73 22.50 3.18
CA GLY A 295 21.70 21.77 4.01
C GLY A 295 21.04 20.69 4.86
N SER A 296 21.21 20.73 6.18
CA SER A 296 20.62 19.78 7.12
C SER A 296 19.19 20.15 7.47
N LEU A 297 18.36 19.13 7.58
CA LEU A 297 16.96 19.25 7.99
C LEU A 297 16.66 18.14 9.00
N THR A 298 15.84 18.45 10.00
CA THR A 298 15.41 17.47 11.00
C THR A 298 13.90 17.30 10.99
N VAL A 299 13.44 16.21 11.60
CA VAL A 299 12.02 15.91 11.75
C VAL A 299 11.71 15.52 13.19
N SER A 300 10.56 15.96 13.69
CA SER A 300 9.96 15.48 14.91
C SER A 300 8.93 14.39 14.57
N MET A 301 9.02 13.25 15.24
CA MET A 301 8.16 12.08 14.98
C MET A 301 7.50 11.59 16.25
N GLY A 302 6.20 11.34 16.16
CA GLY A 302 5.42 10.70 17.21
C GLY A 302 4.71 9.46 16.68
N TYR A 303 4.65 8.39 17.45
CA TYR A 303 3.96 7.17 17.03
C TYR A 303 3.18 6.52 18.17
N THR A 304 2.16 5.75 17.77
CA THR A 304 1.33 4.98 18.69
C THR A 304 0.83 3.69 18.04
N LEU A 305 0.51 2.70 18.88
CA LEU A 305 -0.18 1.49 18.48
C LEU A 305 -1.63 1.80 18.12
N VAL A 306 -2.12 1.26 17.00
CA VAL A 306 -3.54 1.26 16.65
C VAL A 306 -4.27 0.26 17.54
N ARG A 307 -5.22 0.74 18.32
CA ARG A 307 -5.99 -0.05 19.29
C ARG A 307 -7.29 -0.58 18.68
N PRO A 308 -7.80 -1.73 19.12
CA PRO A 308 -9.12 -2.18 18.70
C PRO A 308 -10.19 -1.13 19.04
N GLY A 309 -10.95 -0.73 18.02
CA GLY A 309 -12.02 0.28 18.19
C GLY A 309 -11.58 1.73 18.01
N ASP A 310 -10.30 1.99 17.74
CA ASP A 310 -9.85 3.33 17.37
C ASP A 310 -10.56 3.85 16.13
N SER A 311 -10.90 5.14 16.14
CA SER A 311 -11.14 5.90 14.93
C SER A 311 -9.82 6.45 14.36
N PRO A 312 -9.77 6.82 13.06
CA PRO A 312 -8.61 7.48 12.46
C PRO A 312 -8.14 8.69 13.28
N SER A 313 -9.09 9.54 13.70
CA SER A 313 -8.81 10.76 14.46
C SER A 313 -8.22 10.47 15.84
N GLN A 314 -8.72 9.46 16.55
CA GLN A 314 -8.20 9.10 17.89
C GLN A 314 -6.77 8.58 17.83
N ALA A 315 -6.48 7.68 16.88
CA ALA A 315 -5.13 7.17 16.70
C ALA A 315 -4.16 8.28 16.26
N PHE A 316 -4.58 9.14 15.34
CA PHE A 316 -3.80 10.30 14.90
C PHE A 316 -3.50 11.23 16.06
N ALA A 317 -4.50 11.62 16.84
CA ALA A 317 -4.35 12.56 17.97
C ALA A 317 -3.30 12.07 18.99
N ARG A 318 -3.27 10.75 19.30
CA ARG A 318 -2.25 10.20 20.21
C ARG A 318 -0.83 10.30 19.62
N ALA A 319 -0.66 10.02 18.33
CA ALA A 319 0.63 10.17 17.69
C ALA A 319 1.05 11.63 17.59
N ASP A 320 0.13 12.54 17.30
CA ASP A 320 0.36 13.98 17.23
C ASP A 320 0.74 14.59 18.59
N GLN A 321 0.12 14.17 19.69
CA GLN A 321 0.56 14.54 21.04
C GLN A 321 2.03 14.22 21.28
N ALA A 322 2.52 13.08 20.80
CA ALA A 322 3.93 12.72 20.90
C ALA A 322 4.83 13.60 20.02
N VAL A 323 4.37 14.00 18.81
CA VAL A 323 5.07 15.01 17.98
C VAL A 323 5.11 16.37 18.68
N TYR A 324 3.98 16.79 19.22
CA TYR A 324 3.90 18.06 19.96
C TYR A 324 4.87 18.10 21.13
N TRP A 325 4.93 17.00 21.91
CA TRP A 325 5.92 16.87 22.97
C TRP A 325 7.35 16.98 22.42
N ALA A 326 7.66 16.24 21.34
CA ALA A 326 8.97 16.28 20.71
C ALA A 326 9.38 17.69 20.26
N LYS A 327 8.45 18.44 19.62
CA LYS A 327 8.69 19.82 19.18
C LYS A 327 9.00 20.79 20.33
N HIS A 328 8.43 20.55 21.53
CA HIS A 328 8.64 21.40 22.70
C HIS A 328 9.87 20.98 23.54
N HIS A 329 10.42 19.78 23.33
CA HIS A 329 11.55 19.24 24.07
C HIS A 329 12.82 19.10 23.21
N GLY A 330 13.04 20.04 22.29
CA GLY A 330 14.28 20.17 21.53
C GLY A 330 14.23 19.69 20.09
N ARG A 331 13.08 19.21 19.60
CA ARG A 331 12.89 18.73 18.20
C ARG A 331 13.83 17.57 17.84
N ASP A 332 13.93 17.23 16.57
CA ASP A 332 14.79 16.15 16.05
C ASP A 332 14.73 14.89 16.90
N GLN A 333 13.57 14.37 17.16
CA GLN A 333 13.41 13.19 18.01
C GLN A 333 12.18 12.35 17.62
N LEU A 334 12.27 11.08 17.97
CA LEU A 334 11.20 10.10 17.89
C LEU A 334 10.63 9.85 19.29
N ARG A 335 9.29 9.92 19.44
CA ARG A 335 8.61 9.65 20.71
C ARG A 335 7.45 8.66 20.54
N SER A 336 7.36 7.70 21.45
CA SER A 336 6.22 6.81 21.60
C SER A 336 5.20 7.46 22.54
N HIS A 337 3.95 7.58 22.11
CA HIS A 337 2.87 8.05 23.00
C HIS A 337 2.76 7.18 24.24
N ALA A 338 2.79 5.84 24.07
CA ALA A 338 2.70 4.90 25.21
C ALA A 338 3.84 5.10 26.21
N GLN A 339 5.08 5.36 25.73
CA GLN A 339 6.21 5.64 26.61
C GLN A 339 6.03 6.95 27.38
N LEU A 340 5.58 8.03 26.70
CA LEU A 340 5.33 9.32 27.35
C LEU A 340 4.23 9.24 28.41
N VAL A 341 3.20 8.42 28.20
CA VAL A 341 2.18 8.15 29.22
C VAL A 341 2.78 7.40 30.41
N THR A 342 3.62 6.39 30.16
CA THR A 342 4.30 5.62 31.22
C THR A 342 5.23 6.49 32.04
N ASP A 343 5.91 7.44 31.40
CA ASP A 343 6.83 8.39 32.05
C ASP A 343 6.08 9.53 32.79
N GLY A 344 4.74 9.59 32.68
CA GLY A 344 3.90 10.61 33.31
C GLY A 344 3.92 11.97 32.59
N GLU A 345 4.47 12.04 31.39
CA GLU A 345 4.57 13.25 30.55
C GLU A 345 3.28 13.56 29.78
N LEU A 346 2.46 12.53 29.53
CA LEU A 346 1.15 12.63 28.89
C LEU A 346 0.11 11.83 29.67
N THR A 347 -1.16 12.19 29.52
CA THR A 347 -2.30 11.42 30.02
C THR A 347 -2.92 10.61 28.87
N ASP A 348 -3.33 9.36 29.16
CA ASP A 348 -4.01 8.48 28.19
C ASP A 348 -5.54 8.76 28.20
N GLU A 349 -5.94 10.03 28.24
CA GLU A 349 -7.35 10.39 28.15
C GLU A 349 -7.84 10.23 26.71
N ALA A 350 -8.92 9.46 26.55
CA ALA A 350 -9.64 9.43 25.28
C ALA A 350 -10.19 10.83 24.99
N ILE A 351 -9.63 11.49 23.99
CA ILE A 351 -10.15 12.79 23.53
C ILE A 351 -11.55 12.52 22.99
N SER A 352 -12.57 12.77 23.82
CA SER A 352 -13.96 12.82 23.40
C SER A 352 -14.23 14.23 22.88
N GLY A 353 -13.95 14.44 21.61
CA GLY A 353 -14.22 15.72 20.95
C GLY A 353 -13.76 15.66 19.50
N ASP A 354 -14.59 16.11 18.58
CA ASP A 354 -14.20 16.43 17.22
C ASP A 354 -13.08 17.48 17.28
N VAL A 355 -11.86 17.05 17.05
CA VAL A 355 -10.76 18.01 16.83
C VAL A 355 -10.96 18.54 15.42
N GLU A 356 -11.50 19.76 15.29
CA GLU A 356 -11.39 20.53 14.06
C GLU A 356 -9.89 20.79 13.82
N LEU A 357 -9.32 19.96 12.97
CA LEU A 357 -7.95 20.10 12.49
C LEU A 357 -7.95 21.19 11.39
N PHE A 358 -7.34 22.32 11.69
CA PHE A 358 -7.14 23.44 10.78
C PHE A 358 -6.21 23.11 9.63
#